data_0ce51d245fd4af396a22a6d2fc77f8be
#
_entry.id   0ce51d245fd4af396a22a6d2fc77f8be
#
_cell.length_a   1.000
_cell.length_b   1.000
_cell.length_c   1.000
_cell.angle_alpha   90.00
_cell.angle_beta   90.00
_cell.angle_gamma   90.00
#
_symmetry.space_group_name_H-M   'P 1'
#
loop_
_entity.id
_entity.type
_entity.pdbx_description
1 polymer ?
#
loop_
_entity_poly.entity_id
_entity_poly.type
_entity_poly.pdbx_seq_one_letter_code
_entity_poly.pdbx_strand_id
1 'polypeptide(L)'
;MLISTRMVEPFTIAANVTGQVNPTENDIALIYGAGPMGLTTVQALKGVYNVKEVIVADRIDERLEMAKESGADWVINNGQQSLQDFLDEKGLKPTLIVDAACHPSILQEAISLASPAARIVLMGFSSDPCQIVQQGITGKELSIYSSRLNANKFPVVIGWLEKGLIDPDKLVTHTFNYHHVTDAIELFEKDQRHCCKVLLTFSE
;
A
#
# COMPACT_ATOMS: atom_id res chain seq x y z
N MET A 1 15.90 17.34 5.84
CA MET A 1 15.44 17.87 4.54
C MET A 1 15.95 17.10 3.31
N LEU A 2 17.10 16.40 3.35
CA LEU A 2 17.66 15.71 2.17
C LEU A 2 17.13 14.27 1.94
N ILE A 3 16.63 13.57 2.95
CA ILE A 3 16.11 12.18 2.80
C ILE A 3 14.70 12.21 2.21
N SER A 4 13.84 13.09 2.67
CA SER A 4 12.45 13.22 2.22
C SER A 4 12.31 13.40 0.70
N THR A 5 13.22 14.16 0.07
CA THR A 5 13.18 14.39 -1.39
C THR A 5 13.50 13.15 -2.24
N ARG A 6 14.31 12.20 -1.70
CA ARG A 6 14.67 10.95 -2.38
C ARG A 6 13.53 9.96 -2.43
N MET A 7 12.49 10.17 -1.60
CA MET A 7 11.32 9.31 -1.47
C MET A 7 10.09 9.86 -2.21
N VAL A 8 10.21 10.96 -2.95
CA VAL A 8 9.08 11.55 -3.69
C VAL A 8 8.50 10.56 -4.70
N GLU A 9 9.37 9.86 -5.45
CA GLU A 9 8.92 8.94 -6.51
C GLU A 9 7.99 7.84 -5.99
N PRO A 10 8.31 7.06 -4.94
CA PRO A 10 7.39 6.03 -4.42
C PRO A 10 6.02 6.59 -4.01
N PHE A 11 5.97 7.80 -3.45
CA PHE A 11 4.70 8.44 -3.12
C PHE A 11 3.90 8.90 -4.34
N THR A 12 4.56 9.13 -5.50
CA THR A 12 3.81 9.43 -6.74
C THR A 12 2.94 8.25 -7.18
N ILE A 13 3.35 7.02 -6.86
CA ILE A 13 2.55 5.82 -7.11
C ILE A 13 1.29 5.84 -6.23
N ALA A 14 1.43 6.13 -4.93
CA ALA A 14 0.30 6.28 -4.03
C ALA A 14 -0.64 7.42 -4.48
N ALA A 15 -0.09 8.55 -4.93
CA ALA A 15 -0.88 9.66 -5.47
C ALA A 15 -1.62 9.27 -6.76
N ASN A 16 -1.07 8.37 -7.58
CA ASN A 16 -1.77 7.86 -8.75
C ASN A 16 -2.90 6.90 -8.35
N VAL A 17 -2.62 5.97 -7.43
CA VAL A 17 -3.62 5.03 -6.88
C VAL A 17 -4.80 5.79 -6.29
N THR A 18 -4.55 6.71 -5.37
CA THR A 18 -5.61 7.50 -4.72
C THR A 18 -6.37 8.39 -5.71
N GLY A 19 -5.68 8.92 -6.73
CA GLY A 19 -6.32 9.67 -7.81
C GLY A 19 -7.29 8.86 -8.67
N GLN A 20 -7.12 7.53 -8.79
CA GLN A 20 -8.04 6.65 -9.53
C GLN A 20 -9.32 6.40 -8.72
N VAL A 21 -9.21 6.26 -7.41
CA VAL A 21 -10.31 5.80 -6.56
C VAL A 21 -10.97 6.90 -5.73
N ASN A 22 -10.40 8.13 -5.73
CA ASN A 22 -10.93 9.28 -5.02
C ASN A 22 -11.38 8.93 -3.58
N PRO A 23 -10.43 8.64 -2.66
CA PRO A 23 -10.77 8.28 -1.29
C PRO A 23 -11.51 9.40 -0.57
N THR A 24 -12.38 9.02 0.36
CA THR A 24 -13.11 9.95 1.23
C THR A 24 -12.84 9.62 2.71
N GLU A 25 -13.13 10.56 3.58
CA GLU A 25 -13.01 10.37 5.04
C GLU A 25 -13.90 9.23 5.58
N ASN A 26 -14.99 8.89 4.87
CA ASN A 26 -15.91 7.83 5.29
C ASN A 26 -15.51 6.43 4.82
N ASP A 27 -14.45 6.30 4.04
CA ASP A 27 -14.00 5.01 3.54
C ASP A 27 -13.41 4.12 4.64
N ILE A 28 -13.61 2.84 4.47
CA ILE A 28 -12.88 1.77 5.15
C ILE A 28 -12.00 1.14 4.08
N ALA A 29 -10.69 1.38 4.17
CA ALA A 29 -9.72 0.94 3.19
C ALA A 29 -9.02 -0.36 3.64
N LEU A 30 -8.99 -1.35 2.77
CA LEU A 30 -8.20 -2.58 2.93
C LEU A 30 -7.05 -2.56 1.94
N ILE A 31 -5.82 -2.68 2.44
CA ILE A 31 -4.60 -2.73 1.63
C ILE A 31 -3.99 -4.12 1.77
N TYR A 32 -3.81 -4.81 0.66
CA TYR A 32 -3.02 -6.03 0.58
C TYR A 32 -1.56 -5.69 0.32
N GLY A 33 -0.70 -6.10 1.23
CA GLY A 33 0.74 -5.90 1.17
C GLY A 33 1.23 -4.69 1.96
N ALA A 34 2.13 -4.93 2.91
CA ALA A 34 2.86 -3.94 3.71
C ALA A 34 4.28 -3.69 3.17
N GLY A 35 4.48 -3.83 1.87
CA GLY A 35 5.69 -3.40 1.19
C GLY A 35 5.72 -1.88 0.96
N PRO A 36 6.79 -1.34 0.32
CA PRO A 36 6.93 0.10 0.11
C PRO A 36 5.70 0.77 -0.51
N MET A 37 5.06 0.11 -1.49
CA MET A 37 3.88 0.68 -2.16
C MET A 37 2.64 0.69 -1.27
N GLY A 38 2.43 -0.37 -0.47
CA GLY A 38 1.35 -0.41 0.52
C GLY A 38 1.53 0.66 1.57
N LEU A 39 2.74 0.80 2.15
CA LEU A 39 3.05 1.78 3.19
C LEU A 39 2.91 3.23 2.70
N THR A 40 3.34 3.56 1.47
CA THR A 40 3.09 4.89 0.88
C THR A 40 1.60 5.16 0.72
N THR A 41 0.82 4.13 0.38
CA THR A 41 -0.64 4.24 0.25
C THR A 41 -1.31 4.44 1.61
N VAL A 42 -0.87 3.72 2.67
CA VAL A 42 -1.34 3.96 4.06
C VAL A 42 -1.18 5.42 4.44
N GLN A 43 0.04 5.96 4.28
CA GLN A 43 0.32 7.35 4.64
C GLN A 43 -0.52 8.35 3.82
N ALA A 44 -0.71 8.10 2.52
CA ALA A 44 -1.54 8.95 1.69
C ALA A 44 -3.02 8.91 2.16
N LEU A 45 -3.59 7.73 2.40
CA LEU A 45 -4.97 7.57 2.85
C LEU A 45 -5.20 8.25 4.21
N LYS A 46 -4.29 8.08 5.15
CA LYS A 46 -4.42 8.70 6.50
C LYS A 46 -4.06 10.17 6.49
N GLY A 47 -2.90 10.55 5.98
CA GLY A 47 -2.38 11.92 6.11
C GLY A 47 -2.99 12.92 5.13
N VAL A 48 -3.41 12.47 3.95
CA VAL A 48 -3.94 13.38 2.91
C VAL A 48 -5.47 13.34 2.85
N TYR A 49 -6.05 12.14 2.89
CA TYR A 49 -7.48 11.94 2.69
C TYR A 49 -8.28 11.75 3.98
N ASN A 50 -7.60 11.61 5.13
CA ASN A 50 -8.21 11.38 6.45
C ASN A 50 -9.19 10.19 6.44
N VAL A 51 -8.86 9.12 5.72
CA VAL A 51 -9.68 7.93 5.61
C VAL A 51 -9.94 7.36 7.01
N LYS A 52 -11.20 7.04 7.30
CA LYS A 52 -11.67 6.64 8.63
C LYS A 52 -10.91 5.46 9.20
N GLU A 53 -10.86 4.36 8.45
CA GLU A 53 -10.21 3.11 8.85
C GLU A 53 -9.30 2.62 7.73
N VAL A 54 -8.05 2.35 8.03
CA VAL A 54 -7.08 1.73 7.12
C VAL A 54 -6.61 0.41 7.70
N ILE A 55 -6.91 -0.67 7.00
CA ILE A 55 -6.58 -2.05 7.34
C ILE A 55 -5.45 -2.50 6.41
N VAL A 56 -4.41 -3.11 6.96
CA VAL A 56 -3.31 -3.67 6.17
C VAL A 56 -3.19 -5.17 6.42
N ALA A 57 -3.22 -5.95 5.35
CA ALA A 57 -3.02 -7.39 5.37
C ALA A 57 -1.66 -7.76 4.75
N ASP A 58 -0.83 -8.47 5.48
CA ASP A 58 0.45 -9.01 5.01
C ASP A 58 0.73 -10.35 5.70
N ARG A 59 1.69 -11.12 5.22
CA ARG A 59 2.12 -12.40 5.81
C ARG A 59 3.33 -12.26 6.73
N ILE A 60 3.93 -11.09 6.82
CA ILE A 60 5.17 -10.80 7.54
C ILE A 60 4.85 -9.83 8.67
N ASP A 61 5.00 -10.30 9.92
CA ASP A 61 4.64 -9.53 11.11
C ASP A 61 5.47 -8.25 11.24
N GLU A 62 6.75 -8.28 10.92
CA GLU A 62 7.63 -7.12 10.98
C GLU A 62 7.18 -6.00 10.01
N ARG A 63 6.63 -6.36 8.84
CA ARG A 63 6.04 -5.40 7.90
C ARG A 63 4.72 -4.83 8.40
N LEU A 64 3.95 -5.63 9.13
CA LEU A 64 2.71 -5.16 9.76
C LEU A 64 2.98 -4.12 10.85
N GLU A 65 4.09 -4.24 11.60
CA GLU A 65 4.51 -3.19 12.53
C GLU A 65 4.86 -1.89 11.78
N MET A 66 5.59 -1.95 10.67
CA MET A 66 5.84 -0.77 9.82
C MET A 66 4.53 -0.15 9.30
N ALA A 67 3.51 -0.97 9.03
CA ALA A 67 2.21 -0.47 8.61
C ALA A 67 1.50 0.32 9.73
N LYS A 68 1.57 -0.15 10.98
CA LYS A 68 1.08 0.61 12.15
C LYS A 68 1.81 1.94 12.31
N GLU A 69 3.14 1.92 12.23
CA GLU A 69 3.98 3.13 12.30
C GLU A 69 3.66 4.11 11.17
N SER A 70 3.25 3.60 10.00
CA SER A 70 2.81 4.40 8.86
C SER A 70 1.40 4.96 9.00
N GLY A 71 0.64 4.53 10.03
CA GLY A 71 -0.68 5.05 10.36
C GLY A 71 -1.86 4.11 10.09
N ALA A 72 -1.63 2.81 9.83
CA ALA A 72 -2.70 1.83 9.73
C ALA A 72 -3.43 1.69 11.07
N ASP A 73 -4.77 1.69 11.05
CA ASP A 73 -5.60 1.51 12.23
C ASP A 73 -5.66 0.04 12.64
N TRP A 74 -5.63 -0.85 11.64
CA TRP A 74 -5.69 -2.29 11.82
C TRP A 74 -4.65 -2.99 10.98
N VAL A 75 -4.05 -4.04 11.52
CA VAL A 75 -3.15 -4.92 10.77
C VAL A 75 -3.52 -6.37 11.03
N ILE A 76 -3.33 -7.21 10.00
CA ILE A 76 -3.63 -8.63 10.09
C ILE A 76 -2.58 -9.45 9.33
N ASN A 77 -2.05 -10.48 9.99
CA ASN A 77 -1.27 -11.51 9.32
C ASN A 77 -2.22 -12.52 8.65
N ASN A 78 -2.51 -12.28 7.37
CA ASN A 78 -3.41 -13.13 6.59
C ASN A 78 -2.81 -14.49 6.18
N GLY A 79 -1.57 -14.75 6.56
CA GLY A 79 -0.99 -16.10 6.51
C GLY A 79 -1.33 -16.95 7.73
N GLN A 80 -1.77 -16.33 8.83
CA GLN A 80 -2.05 -16.99 10.11
C GLN A 80 -3.54 -16.95 10.48
N GLN A 81 -4.28 -15.94 10.03
CA GLN A 81 -5.69 -15.71 10.34
C GLN A 81 -6.49 -15.42 9.08
N SER A 82 -7.75 -15.85 9.04
CA SER A 82 -8.69 -15.52 7.98
C SER A 82 -9.01 -14.01 7.99
N LEU A 83 -8.81 -13.35 6.85
CA LEU A 83 -9.13 -11.94 6.70
C LEU A 83 -10.65 -11.69 6.79
N GLN A 84 -11.48 -12.61 6.25
CA GLN A 84 -12.94 -12.52 6.37
C GLN A 84 -13.37 -12.54 7.84
N ASP A 85 -12.87 -13.52 8.62
CA ASP A 85 -13.26 -13.66 10.04
C ASP A 85 -12.82 -12.44 10.87
N PHE A 86 -11.63 -11.89 10.56
CA PHE A 86 -11.15 -10.67 11.20
C PHE A 86 -12.06 -9.47 10.90
N LEU A 87 -12.44 -9.29 9.65
CA LEU A 87 -13.32 -8.19 9.24
C LEU A 87 -14.69 -8.32 9.88
N ASP A 88 -15.23 -9.53 9.94
CA ASP A 88 -16.54 -9.81 10.55
C ASP A 88 -16.51 -9.58 12.07
N GLU A 89 -15.46 -10.03 12.76
CA GLU A 89 -15.26 -9.80 14.20
C GLU A 89 -15.21 -8.29 14.54
N LYS A 90 -14.54 -7.50 13.71
CA LYS A 90 -14.40 -6.05 13.92
C LYS A 90 -15.57 -5.24 13.34
N GLY A 91 -16.48 -5.88 12.61
CA GLY A 91 -17.58 -5.19 11.94
C GLY A 91 -17.11 -4.26 10.81
N LEU A 92 -15.92 -4.51 10.25
CA LEU A 92 -15.30 -3.71 9.21
C LEU A 92 -15.78 -4.16 7.83
N LYS A 93 -16.25 -3.24 7.01
CA LYS A 93 -16.76 -3.51 5.65
C LYS A 93 -16.01 -2.66 4.65
N PRO A 94 -14.99 -3.19 3.95
CA PRO A 94 -14.16 -2.42 3.04
C PRO A 94 -14.97 -1.77 1.90
N THR A 95 -14.86 -0.45 1.76
CA THR A 95 -15.43 0.35 0.68
C THR A 95 -14.37 0.73 -0.36
N LEU A 96 -13.10 0.58 0.01
CA LEU A 96 -11.95 0.79 -0.83
C LEU A 96 -10.95 -0.34 -0.62
N ILE A 97 -10.49 -0.99 -1.70
CA ILE A 97 -9.50 -2.06 -1.61
C ILE A 97 -8.33 -1.77 -2.54
N VAL A 98 -7.11 -1.91 -2.03
CA VAL A 98 -5.86 -1.68 -2.78
C VAL A 98 -5.05 -2.97 -2.80
N ASP A 99 -4.79 -3.52 -3.99
CA ASP A 99 -3.87 -4.64 -4.16
C ASP A 99 -2.46 -4.13 -4.46
N ALA A 100 -1.64 -4.04 -3.41
CA ALA A 100 -0.21 -3.72 -3.49
C ALA A 100 0.70 -4.95 -3.29
N ALA A 101 0.14 -6.15 -3.11
CA ALA A 101 0.88 -7.41 -2.99
C ALA A 101 1.02 -8.16 -4.32
N CYS A 102 0.15 -7.87 -5.28
CA CYS A 102 0.27 -8.31 -6.67
C CYS A 102 0.19 -9.84 -6.88
N HIS A 103 -0.56 -10.55 -6.02
CA HIS A 103 -0.76 -11.99 -6.18
C HIS A 103 -2.10 -12.28 -6.89
N PRO A 104 -2.17 -13.22 -7.87
CA PRO A 104 -3.37 -13.45 -8.68
C PRO A 104 -4.64 -13.79 -7.88
N SER A 105 -4.52 -14.42 -6.71
CA SER A 105 -5.67 -14.77 -5.86
C SER A 105 -6.32 -13.57 -5.15
N ILE A 106 -5.61 -12.45 -5.04
CA ILE A 106 -6.09 -11.29 -4.24
C ILE A 106 -7.33 -10.67 -4.86
N LEU A 107 -7.38 -10.54 -6.18
CA LEU A 107 -8.54 -9.92 -6.82
C LEU A 107 -9.84 -10.70 -6.55
N GLN A 108 -9.79 -12.02 -6.55
CA GLN A 108 -10.96 -12.85 -6.22
C GLN A 108 -11.41 -12.63 -4.76
N GLU A 109 -10.47 -12.63 -3.83
CA GLU A 109 -10.75 -12.37 -2.41
C GLU A 109 -11.25 -10.93 -2.20
N ALA A 110 -10.63 -9.93 -2.83
CA ALA A 110 -11.06 -8.53 -2.78
C ALA A 110 -12.51 -8.35 -3.24
N ILE A 111 -12.91 -8.99 -4.35
CA ILE A 111 -14.30 -8.98 -4.83
C ILE A 111 -15.25 -9.60 -3.79
N SER A 112 -14.83 -10.67 -3.10
CA SER A 112 -15.62 -11.31 -2.05
C SER A 112 -15.81 -10.40 -0.84
N LEU A 113 -14.73 -9.76 -0.37
CA LEU A 113 -14.72 -8.92 0.84
C LEU A 113 -15.28 -7.52 0.64
N ALA A 114 -15.33 -7.04 -0.60
CA ALA A 114 -15.79 -5.69 -0.93
C ALA A 114 -17.26 -5.47 -0.56
N SER A 115 -17.55 -4.32 0.02
CA SER A 115 -18.93 -3.83 0.22
C SER A 115 -19.60 -3.51 -1.12
N PRO A 116 -20.94 -3.42 -1.18
CA PRO A 116 -21.61 -2.88 -2.35
C PRO A 116 -21.09 -1.48 -2.71
N ALA A 117 -20.96 -1.20 -4.01
CA ALA A 117 -20.40 0.02 -4.58
C ALA A 117 -18.94 0.31 -4.20
N ALA A 118 -18.20 -0.67 -3.69
CA ALA A 118 -16.79 -0.50 -3.36
C ALA A 118 -15.92 -0.30 -4.60
N ARG A 119 -14.77 0.32 -4.37
CA ARG A 119 -13.73 0.58 -5.38
C ARG A 119 -12.53 -0.31 -5.08
N ILE A 120 -12.07 -1.03 -6.09
CA ILE A 120 -10.88 -1.89 -6.03
C ILE A 120 -9.85 -1.32 -6.98
N VAL A 121 -8.61 -1.14 -6.53
CA VAL A 121 -7.51 -0.72 -7.41
C VAL A 121 -6.39 -1.74 -7.38
N LEU A 122 -5.99 -2.17 -8.58
CA LEU A 122 -4.92 -3.13 -8.80
C LEU A 122 -3.63 -2.39 -9.14
N MET A 123 -2.59 -2.68 -8.39
CA MET A 123 -1.21 -2.24 -8.68
C MET A 123 -0.38 -3.40 -9.25
N GLY A 124 -0.94 -4.61 -9.18
CA GLY A 124 -0.29 -5.84 -9.62
C GLY A 124 0.08 -5.83 -11.09
N PHE A 125 1.26 -6.39 -11.39
CA PHE A 125 1.77 -6.57 -12.73
C PHE A 125 2.22 -8.02 -12.92
N SER A 126 1.22 -8.93 -12.92
CA SER A 126 1.44 -10.37 -13.17
C SER A 126 0.81 -10.78 -14.48
N SER A 127 1.44 -11.73 -15.17
CA SER A 127 0.87 -12.42 -16.33
C SER A 127 0.07 -13.66 -15.96
N ASP A 128 0.07 -14.03 -14.68
CA ASP A 128 -0.64 -15.21 -14.23
C ASP A 128 -2.16 -14.97 -14.27
N PRO A 129 -2.94 -15.93 -14.78
CA PRO A 129 -4.38 -15.79 -14.87
C PRO A 129 -5.02 -15.80 -13.47
N CYS A 130 -6.04 -14.96 -13.26
CA CYS A 130 -6.93 -15.04 -12.11
C CYS A 130 -8.33 -15.42 -12.55
N GLN A 131 -9.03 -16.21 -11.72
CA GLN A 131 -10.42 -16.56 -11.96
C GLN A 131 -11.35 -15.55 -11.30
N ILE A 132 -12.28 -15.01 -12.08
CA ILE A 132 -13.25 -14.01 -11.60
C ILE A 132 -14.65 -14.49 -11.95
N VAL A 133 -15.55 -14.45 -10.95
CA VAL A 133 -16.97 -14.65 -11.16
C VAL A 133 -17.63 -13.29 -11.39
N GLN A 134 -18.08 -13.04 -12.61
CA GLN A 134 -18.67 -11.76 -13.04
C GLN A 134 -19.81 -11.30 -12.11
N GLN A 135 -20.64 -12.23 -11.64
CA GLN A 135 -21.74 -11.93 -10.72
C GLN A 135 -21.27 -11.25 -9.42
N GLY A 136 -20.06 -11.57 -8.93
CA GLY A 136 -19.48 -10.93 -7.74
C GLY A 136 -19.21 -9.44 -7.95
N ILE A 137 -18.93 -9.03 -9.16
CA ILE A 137 -18.70 -7.64 -9.54
C ILE A 137 -20.04 -6.92 -9.76
N THR A 138 -20.86 -7.43 -10.67
CA THR A 138 -22.13 -6.78 -11.04
C THR A 138 -23.16 -6.79 -9.92
N GLY A 139 -23.22 -7.87 -9.12
CA GLY A 139 -24.15 -7.96 -7.99
C GLY A 139 -23.87 -6.99 -6.84
N LYS A 140 -22.67 -6.46 -6.76
CA LYS A 140 -22.24 -5.45 -5.78
C LYS A 140 -21.99 -4.07 -6.40
N GLU A 141 -22.16 -3.90 -7.71
CA GLU A 141 -21.84 -2.66 -8.45
C GLU A 141 -20.39 -2.20 -8.23
N LEU A 142 -19.41 -3.13 -8.21
CA LEU A 142 -18.03 -2.80 -7.93
C LEU A 142 -17.38 -2.04 -9.08
N SER A 143 -16.56 -1.05 -8.74
CA SER A 143 -15.65 -0.37 -9.66
C SER A 143 -14.23 -0.92 -9.50
N ILE A 144 -13.67 -1.46 -10.59
CA ILE A 144 -12.29 -2.00 -10.59
C ILE A 144 -11.41 -1.11 -11.46
N TYR A 145 -10.37 -0.57 -10.86
CA TYR A 145 -9.39 0.31 -11.47
C TYR A 145 -8.03 -0.38 -11.56
N SER A 146 -7.18 0.12 -12.42
CA SER A 146 -5.77 -0.24 -12.46
C SER A 146 -4.91 1.01 -12.28
N SER A 147 -3.77 0.87 -11.63
CA SER A 147 -2.80 1.95 -11.49
C SER A 147 -1.43 1.48 -11.95
N ARG A 148 -0.81 2.25 -12.84
CA ARG A 148 0.51 1.95 -13.39
C ARG A 148 1.40 3.19 -13.32
N LEU A 149 2.51 3.07 -12.57
CA LEU A 149 3.48 4.16 -12.40
C LEU A 149 2.82 5.45 -11.88
N ASN A 150 3.25 6.59 -12.39
CA ASN A 150 2.69 7.90 -12.04
C ASN A 150 2.36 8.71 -13.30
N ALA A 151 1.37 9.56 -13.21
CA ALA A 151 0.95 10.48 -14.26
C ALA A 151 1.04 11.91 -13.72
N ASN A 152 2.20 12.57 -13.87
CA ASN A 152 2.42 13.96 -13.44
C ASN A 152 2.14 14.21 -11.95
N LYS A 153 2.43 13.22 -11.07
CA LYS A 153 2.13 13.30 -9.64
C LYS A 153 3.26 13.91 -8.78
N PHE A 154 4.43 14.19 -9.33
CA PHE A 154 5.53 14.81 -8.58
C PHE A 154 5.13 16.11 -7.89
N PRO A 155 4.51 17.11 -8.56
CA PRO A 155 4.10 18.34 -7.89
C PRO A 155 3.09 18.10 -6.75
N VAL A 156 2.20 17.11 -6.90
CA VAL A 156 1.22 16.74 -5.88
C VAL A 156 1.92 16.24 -4.62
N VAL A 157 2.88 15.32 -4.78
CA VAL A 157 3.63 14.73 -3.65
C VAL A 157 4.54 15.76 -2.97
N ILE A 158 5.17 16.64 -3.74
CA ILE A 158 5.94 17.76 -3.18
C ILE A 158 5.04 18.60 -2.27
N GLY A 159 3.83 18.95 -2.73
CA GLY A 159 2.86 19.67 -1.91
C GLY A 159 2.41 18.91 -0.65
N TRP A 160 2.35 17.58 -0.69
CA TRP A 160 2.08 16.77 0.51
C TRP A 160 3.23 16.85 1.52
N LEU A 161 4.48 16.77 1.04
CA LEU A 161 5.68 16.91 1.86
C LEU A 161 5.80 18.28 2.50
N GLU A 162 5.59 19.34 1.74
CA GLU A 162 5.64 20.73 2.23
C GLU A 162 4.63 20.99 3.34
N LYS A 163 3.48 20.31 3.28
CA LYS A 163 2.42 20.41 4.29
C LYS A 163 2.57 19.41 5.45
N GLY A 164 3.60 18.57 5.44
CA GLY A 164 3.81 17.53 6.46
C GLY A 164 2.72 16.46 6.52
N LEU A 165 2.04 16.19 5.39
CA LEU A 165 0.95 15.21 5.32
C LEU A 165 1.45 13.76 5.21
N ILE A 166 2.69 13.57 4.82
CA ILE A 166 3.36 12.28 4.69
C ILE A 166 4.75 12.35 5.31
N ASP A 167 5.23 11.22 5.82
CA ASP A 167 6.54 11.07 6.43
C ASP A 167 7.35 9.96 5.72
N PRO A 168 8.11 10.31 4.68
CA PRO A 168 8.88 9.33 3.90
C PRO A 168 10.00 8.66 4.69
N ASP A 169 10.49 9.28 5.76
CA ASP A 169 11.63 8.77 6.53
C ASP A 169 11.26 7.44 7.24
N LYS A 170 9.98 7.24 7.55
CA LYS A 170 9.48 5.97 8.12
C LYS A 170 9.65 4.75 7.20
N LEU A 171 9.83 4.95 5.90
CA LEU A 171 10.01 3.86 4.95
C LEU A 171 11.49 3.50 4.74
N VAL A 172 12.41 4.39 5.12
CA VAL A 172 13.85 4.18 4.95
C VAL A 172 14.36 3.32 6.11
N THR A 173 14.60 2.04 5.83
CA THR A 173 15.08 1.11 6.84
C THR A 173 16.60 1.01 6.91
N HIS A 174 17.28 1.24 5.80
CA HIS A 174 18.75 1.10 5.71
C HIS A 174 19.35 2.17 4.83
N THR A 175 20.59 2.56 5.18
CA THR A 175 21.39 3.49 4.40
C THR A 175 22.80 2.94 4.27
N PHE A 176 23.33 2.87 3.06
CA PHE A 176 24.67 2.43 2.75
C PHE A 176 25.46 3.52 2.03
N ASN A 177 26.78 3.54 2.21
CA ASN A 177 27.64 4.28 1.27
C ASN A 177 27.61 3.55 -0.09
N TYR A 178 27.65 4.28 -1.20
CA TYR A 178 27.58 3.68 -2.54
C TYR A 178 28.69 2.66 -2.83
N HIS A 179 29.82 2.74 -2.15
CA HIS A 179 30.89 1.74 -2.23
C HIS A 179 30.45 0.36 -1.73
N HIS A 180 29.38 0.30 -0.93
CA HIS A 180 28.78 -0.92 -0.38
C HIS A 180 27.48 -1.29 -1.10
N VAL A 181 27.32 -0.94 -2.37
CA VAL A 181 26.10 -1.23 -3.15
C VAL A 181 25.80 -2.73 -3.22
N THR A 182 26.82 -3.58 -3.29
CA THR A 182 26.64 -5.04 -3.30
C THR A 182 26.01 -5.53 -2.00
N ASP A 183 26.50 -5.05 -0.85
CA ASP A 183 25.96 -5.41 0.46
C ASP A 183 24.50 -4.93 0.60
N ALA A 184 24.20 -3.76 0.07
CA ALA A 184 22.86 -3.19 0.05
C ALA A 184 21.87 -4.04 -0.78
N ILE A 185 22.30 -4.51 -1.95
CA ILE A 185 21.50 -5.41 -2.81
C ILE A 185 21.30 -6.76 -2.12
N GLU A 186 22.36 -7.35 -1.57
CA GLU A 186 22.26 -8.63 -0.85
C GLU A 186 21.29 -8.55 0.35
N LEU A 187 21.35 -7.46 1.12
CA LEU A 187 20.41 -7.25 2.21
C LEU A 187 18.97 -7.18 1.69
N PHE A 188 18.71 -6.38 0.65
CA PHE A 188 17.40 -6.23 0.07
C PHE A 188 16.81 -7.56 -0.43
N GLU A 189 17.64 -8.42 -1.02
CA GLU A 189 17.22 -9.74 -1.51
C GLU A 189 16.99 -10.75 -0.39
N LYS A 190 17.84 -10.74 0.65
CA LYS A 190 17.85 -11.75 1.71
C LYS A 190 16.94 -11.43 2.90
N ASP A 191 16.80 -10.16 3.25
CA ASP A 191 16.01 -9.72 4.41
C ASP A 191 14.76 -8.92 4.01
N GLN A 192 13.81 -9.60 3.42
CA GLN A 192 12.53 -8.99 3.08
C GLN A 192 11.65 -8.66 4.30
N ARG A 193 12.00 -9.13 5.50
CA ARG A 193 11.26 -8.87 6.73
C ARG A 193 11.50 -7.46 7.25
N HIS A 194 12.78 -7.07 7.35
CA HIS A 194 13.18 -5.80 7.96
C HIS A 194 13.56 -4.73 6.92
N CYS A 195 13.65 -5.11 5.65
CA CYS A 195 14.04 -4.22 4.57
C CYS A 195 12.81 -3.69 3.81
N CYS A 196 12.56 -2.39 3.94
CA CYS A 196 11.53 -1.70 3.17
C CYS A 196 12.17 -0.86 2.05
N LYS A 197 12.97 0.15 2.41
CA LYS A 197 13.67 1.01 1.46
C LYS A 197 15.13 1.19 1.88
N VAL A 198 16.01 0.94 0.94
CA VAL A 198 17.46 1.14 1.11
C VAL A 198 17.89 2.38 0.35
N LEU A 199 18.62 3.27 1.00
CA LEU A 199 19.23 4.44 0.38
C LEU A 199 20.74 4.26 0.22
N LEU A 200 21.27 4.77 -0.86
CA LEU A 200 22.71 4.91 -1.07
C LEU A 200 23.11 6.37 -0.89
N THR A 201 24.19 6.61 -0.14
CA THR A 201 24.80 7.91 0.04
C THR A 201 26.08 8.00 -0.77
N PHE A 202 26.35 9.19 -1.30
CA PHE A 202 27.53 9.51 -2.11
C PHE A 202 28.48 10.53 -1.42
N SER A 203 28.28 10.73 -0.12
CA SER A 203 29.21 11.52 0.71
C SER A 203 30.45 10.70 1.03
N GLU A 204 31.62 11.29 0.86
CA GLU A 204 32.91 10.76 1.35
C GLU A 204 32.93 10.72 2.88
#